data_470d848a6ebbbc30d55b643acbff816f
#
_entry.id   470d848a6ebbbc30d55b643acbff816f
#
_cell.length_a   1.000
_cell.length_b   1.000
_cell.length_c   1.000
_cell.angle_alpha   90.00
_cell.angle_beta   90.00
_cell.angle_gamma   90.00
#
_symmetry.space_group_name_H-M   'P 1'
#
loop_
_entity.id
_entity.type
_entity.pdbx_description
1 polymer ?
#
loop_
_entity_poly.entity_id
_entity_poly.type
_entity_poly.pdbx_seq_one_letter_code
_entity_poly.pdbx_strand_id
1 'polypeptide(L)'
;MYRNRFFLSVAAVLAGTVAMAQGSYKALKFKTATSLYNYEMLPVHAQNYERQQAFEKACQSKEAMQQYVSQLRSRFSQLAGEMPQRGKLNAKVVGSLKGNGFIVEKIVFQSTPGRYVTAHLYLPEKVQGKIPACIEMCGHGLDGKGTGSGSAEQLAVNGIASMVVDPFSQGERQQTIDAQGKNLTRGVTTEHTLIAPGFILLGSSLAAQEFFDNSRAIDYLLSRKDIDGDKIGCYGFSGGGTQSSYLAALDDRVKASCVGLFFSSRERTLETQGPSDGCQWIPGEGREHIEIADMAMMNAPKPFLILDGRFDFVDHWGALRGYEEVNRCYSLLGAPDAAEQFYYDDGHAIPKPSQDKMVSFFRKALLGDAQGEVKPYTYWRSDDMRCTKTGQVNLEYKDALSSMQECEAQMDRLSAQRQAFCSQSADKVKDGILKLLGLPGLNDHWNAIETRHESQRDVEEYRYQLDCEGQYPVPVIVRIPSVANQQSKVCIHLADAGKASLLIETDRRDAFSDGTIHVYADLRGFGETTDIFEYNLSKYWNTQYRSAVTSLHAGKPLIGQRVQDLRTILNFCSADEKLKGRQITVKADGMNAVVVMHAAAVSYTHLRAHET
;
A
#
# COMPACT_ATOMS: atom_id res chain seq x y z
N MET A 1 3.53 36.65 -9.25
CA MET A 1 2.85 36.52 -7.95
C MET A 1 1.33 36.76 -7.98
N TYR A 2 0.80 37.71 -8.76
CA TYR A 2 -0.66 38.03 -8.80
C TYR A 2 -1.52 36.97 -9.48
N ARG A 3 -1.02 36.26 -10.48
CA ARG A 3 -1.78 35.25 -11.25
C ARG A 3 -2.12 34.00 -10.41
N ASN A 4 -1.22 33.56 -9.52
CA ASN A 4 -1.46 32.39 -8.65
C ASN A 4 -2.43 32.68 -7.49
N ARG A 5 -2.55 33.93 -7.04
CA ARG A 5 -3.52 34.29 -6.00
C ARG A 5 -4.96 34.34 -6.54
N PHE A 6 -5.13 34.70 -7.82
CA PHE A 6 -6.45 34.71 -8.46
C PHE A 6 -6.99 33.29 -8.67
N PHE A 7 -6.15 32.35 -9.11
CA PHE A 7 -6.55 30.94 -9.24
C PHE A 7 -6.86 30.27 -7.87
N LEU A 8 -6.10 30.58 -6.84
CA LEU A 8 -6.35 30.08 -5.49
C LEU A 8 -7.65 30.66 -4.90
N SER A 9 -7.97 31.91 -5.15
CA SER A 9 -9.23 32.52 -4.68
C SER A 9 -10.45 32.00 -5.46
N VAL A 10 -10.36 31.76 -6.75
CA VAL A 10 -11.45 31.16 -7.54
C VAL A 10 -11.68 29.69 -7.14
N ALA A 11 -10.62 28.92 -6.93
CA ALA A 11 -10.74 27.55 -6.44
C ALA A 11 -11.33 27.48 -5.02
N ALA A 12 -10.97 28.39 -4.12
CA ALA A 12 -11.53 28.47 -2.77
C ALA A 12 -13.00 28.90 -2.77
N VAL A 13 -13.40 29.82 -3.65
CA VAL A 13 -14.81 30.22 -3.81
C VAL A 13 -15.66 29.08 -4.41
N LEU A 14 -15.13 28.37 -5.41
CA LEU A 14 -15.79 27.19 -5.98
C LEU A 14 -15.92 26.05 -4.95
N ALA A 15 -14.87 25.77 -4.19
CA ALA A 15 -14.91 24.77 -3.12
C ALA A 15 -15.89 25.18 -1.99
N GLY A 16 -15.95 26.46 -1.63
CA GLY A 16 -16.91 26.98 -0.64
C GLY A 16 -18.36 26.91 -1.12
N THR A 17 -18.64 27.19 -2.39
CA THR A 17 -19.99 27.07 -2.97
C THR A 17 -20.45 25.62 -3.07
N VAL A 18 -19.56 24.69 -3.43
CA VAL A 18 -19.85 23.23 -3.47
C VAL A 18 -20.09 22.70 -2.05
N ALA A 19 -19.31 23.11 -1.06
CA ALA A 19 -19.49 22.70 0.33
C ALA A 19 -20.82 23.21 0.95
N MET A 20 -21.22 24.44 0.65
CA MET A 20 -22.54 24.97 1.08
C MET A 20 -23.69 24.29 0.35
N ALA A 21 -23.54 23.97 -0.92
CA ALA A 21 -24.55 23.27 -1.70
C ALA A 21 -24.70 21.80 -1.28
N GLN A 22 -23.64 21.12 -0.85
CA GLN A 22 -23.75 19.77 -0.28
C GLN A 22 -24.71 19.75 0.92
N GLY A 23 -24.74 20.81 1.75
CA GLY A 23 -25.69 20.95 2.83
C GLY A 23 -27.14 21.00 2.38
N SER A 24 -27.41 21.61 1.21
CA SER A 24 -28.76 21.78 0.67
C SER A 24 -29.32 20.52 0.00
N TYR A 25 -28.47 19.63 -0.53
CA TYR A 25 -28.85 18.42 -1.27
C TYR A 25 -28.55 17.12 -0.53
N LYS A 26 -28.63 17.13 0.81
CA LYS A 26 -28.47 15.92 1.63
C LYS A 26 -29.66 14.97 1.47
N ALA A 27 -29.35 13.68 1.36
CA ALA A 27 -30.31 12.60 1.32
C ALA A 27 -30.13 11.60 2.47
N LEU A 28 -28.95 11.53 3.12
CA LEU A 28 -28.74 10.69 4.30
C LEU A 28 -29.31 11.33 5.57
N LYS A 29 -29.79 10.48 6.49
CA LYS A 29 -30.36 10.90 7.80
C LYS A 29 -29.27 11.23 8.84
N PHE A 30 -28.02 10.94 8.58
CA PHE A 30 -26.91 11.09 9.51
C PHE A 30 -25.77 11.92 8.92
N LYS A 31 -24.84 12.35 9.77
CA LYS A 31 -23.61 13.05 9.36
C LYS A 31 -22.55 12.04 8.93
N THR A 32 -21.83 12.35 7.87
CA THR A 32 -20.86 11.45 7.21
C THR A 32 -19.41 11.81 7.47
N ALA A 33 -19.11 12.74 8.40
CA ALA A 33 -17.77 13.35 8.56
C ALA A 33 -16.58 12.35 8.55
N THR A 34 -16.65 11.27 9.33
CA THR A 34 -15.62 10.22 9.38
C THR A 34 -16.21 8.82 9.25
N SER A 35 -17.48 8.73 8.91
CA SER A 35 -18.24 7.48 9.00
C SER A 35 -17.82 6.46 7.94
N LEU A 36 -17.37 6.91 6.77
CA LEU A 36 -16.90 5.99 5.72
C LEU A 36 -15.62 5.28 6.15
N TYR A 37 -14.62 6.01 6.63
CA TYR A 37 -13.39 5.38 7.09
C TYR A 37 -13.61 4.41 8.26
N ASN A 38 -14.44 4.80 9.24
CA ASN A 38 -14.80 3.91 10.34
C ASN A 38 -15.51 2.64 9.83
N TYR A 39 -16.37 2.78 8.81
CA TYR A 39 -17.01 1.63 8.18
C TYR A 39 -15.99 0.72 7.46
N GLU A 40 -15.02 1.29 6.72
CA GLU A 40 -13.95 0.53 6.05
C GLU A 40 -13.00 -0.16 7.05
N MET A 41 -12.91 0.31 8.29
CA MET A 41 -12.15 -0.35 9.36
C MET A 41 -12.86 -1.58 9.95
N LEU A 42 -14.18 -1.74 9.81
CA LEU A 42 -14.90 -2.89 10.37
C LEU A 42 -14.36 -4.25 9.89
N PRO A 43 -14.12 -4.47 8.58
CA PRO A 43 -13.50 -5.71 8.12
C PRO A 43 -12.08 -5.91 8.68
N VAL A 44 -11.29 -4.85 8.86
CA VAL A 44 -9.94 -4.95 9.44
C VAL A 44 -10.00 -5.48 10.87
N HIS A 45 -10.89 -4.92 11.70
CA HIS A 45 -11.10 -5.38 13.08
C HIS A 45 -11.57 -6.83 13.13
N ALA A 46 -12.55 -7.20 12.28
CA ALA A 46 -13.07 -8.57 12.20
C ALA A 46 -11.96 -9.56 11.81
N GLN A 47 -11.19 -9.24 10.78
CA GLN A 47 -10.09 -10.07 10.28
C GLN A 47 -8.96 -10.22 11.32
N ASN A 48 -8.63 -9.13 12.04
CA ASN A 48 -7.65 -9.20 13.13
C ASN A 48 -8.17 -10.07 14.29
N TYR A 49 -9.45 -9.96 14.65
CA TYR A 49 -10.06 -10.81 15.66
C TYR A 49 -10.01 -12.30 15.27
N GLU A 50 -10.35 -12.64 14.03
CA GLU A 50 -10.27 -14.00 13.49
C GLU A 50 -8.82 -14.52 13.49
N ARG A 51 -7.87 -13.67 13.12
CA ARG A 51 -6.42 -13.98 13.20
C ARG A 51 -6.00 -14.28 14.63
N GLN A 52 -6.42 -13.48 15.62
CA GLN A 52 -6.13 -13.72 17.04
C GLN A 52 -6.69 -15.06 17.52
N GLN A 53 -7.92 -15.40 17.14
CA GLN A 53 -8.50 -16.70 17.46
C GLN A 53 -7.71 -17.87 16.84
N ALA A 54 -7.23 -17.72 15.61
CA ALA A 54 -6.40 -18.73 14.96
C ALA A 54 -5.03 -18.88 15.67
N PHE A 55 -4.42 -17.77 16.09
CA PHE A 55 -3.19 -17.77 16.87
C PHE A 55 -3.37 -18.46 18.23
N GLU A 56 -4.45 -18.16 18.99
CA GLU A 56 -4.74 -18.82 20.27
C GLU A 56 -4.92 -20.34 20.12
N LYS A 57 -5.53 -20.79 19.02
CA LYS A 57 -5.60 -22.22 18.70
C LYS A 57 -4.21 -22.81 18.41
N ALA A 58 -3.36 -22.07 17.70
CA ALA A 58 -2.00 -22.51 17.41
C ALA A 58 -1.13 -22.61 18.68
N CYS A 59 -1.42 -21.80 19.71
CA CYS A 59 -0.73 -21.84 21.00
C CYS A 59 -0.99 -23.10 21.84
N GLN A 60 -1.85 -24.01 21.41
CA GLN A 60 -2.18 -25.23 22.18
C GLN A 60 -1.09 -26.30 22.09
N SER A 61 -0.26 -26.32 21.04
CA SER A 61 0.86 -27.27 20.93
C SER A 61 1.94 -26.74 19.97
N LYS A 62 3.13 -27.33 20.06
CA LYS A 62 4.24 -27.06 19.15
C LYS A 62 3.87 -27.36 17.68
N GLU A 63 3.20 -28.48 17.45
CA GLU A 63 2.79 -28.94 16.13
C GLU A 63 1.76 -27.98 15.50
N ALA A 64 0.79 -27.53 16.31
CA ALA A 64 -0.20 -26.55 15.86
C ALA A 64 0.46 -25.21 15.50
N MET A 65 1.43 -24.76 16.30
CA MET A 65 2.19 -23.53 16.01
C MET A 65 3.06 -23.67 14.75
N GLN A 66 3.72 -24.82 14.55
CA GLN A 66 4.47 -25.09 13.32
C GLN A 66 3.57 -25.02 12.08
N GLN A 67 2.39 -25.63 12.16
CA GLN A 67 1.41 -25.58 11.07
C GLN A 67 0.93 -24.16 10.81
N TYR A 68 0.63 -23.39 11.86
CA TYR A 68 0.22 -21.99 11.75
C TYR A 68 1.27 -21.14 11.03
N VAL A 69 2.52 -21.20 11.47
CA VAL A 69 3.64 -20.47 10.84
C VAL A 69 3.85 -20.88 9.39
N SER A 70 3.76 -22.18 9.08
CA SER A 70 3.87 -22.66 7.70
C SER A 70 2.75 -22.13 6.80
N GLN A 71 1.52 -22.09 7.30
CA GLN A 71 0.37 -21.52 6.57
C GLN A 71 0.52 -20.01 6.37
N LEU A 72 1.00 -19.27 7.38
CA LEU A 72 1.30 -17.84 7.26
C LEU A 72 2.30 -17.57 6.13
N ARG A 73 3.42 -18.30 6.11
CA ARG A 73 4.44 -18.15 5.05
C ARG A 73 3.88 -18.45 3.67
N SER A 74 3.07 -19.51 3.54
CA SER A 74 2.43 -19.86 2.26
C SER A 74 1.51 -18.74 1.76
N ARG A 75 0.64 -18.22 2.63
CA ARG A 75 -0.28 -17.11 2.30
C ARG A 75 0.49 -15.83 1.97
N PHE A 76 1.48 -15.47 2.78
CA PHE A 76 2.28 -14.26 2.55
C PHE A 76 3.09 -14.33 1.26
N SER A 77 3.67 -15.49 0.94
CA SER A 77 4.34 -15.73 -0.34
C SER A 77 3.39 -15.60 -1.54
N GLN A 78 2.14 -16.05 -1.41
CA GLN A 78 1.11 -15.89 -2.45
C GLN A 78 0.71 -14.42 -2.64
N LEU A 79 0.60 -13.66 -1.56
CA LEU A 79 0.32 -12.21 -1.63
C LEU A 79 1.46 -11.41 -2.27
N ALA A 80 2.70 -11.83 -2.07
CA ALA A 80 3.85 -11.23 -2.74
C ALA A 80 3.80 -11.42 -4.28
N GLY A 81 3.02 -12.39 -4.75
CA GLY A 81 2.81 -12.66 -6.17
C GLY A 81 3.96 -13.39 -6.85
N GLU A 82 3.92 -13.45 -8.17
CA GLU A 82 4.97 -14.08 -8.96
C GLU A 82 6.22 -13.18 -8.97
N MET A 83 7.34 -13.75 -8.52
CA MET A 83 8.61 -13.05 -8.52
C MET A 83 9.23 -13.02 -9.92
N PRO A 84 9.93 -11.93 -10.29
CA PRO A 84 10.67 -11.87 -11.53
C PRO A 84 11.70 -13.01 -11.65
N GLN A 85 12.00 -13.44 -12.87
CA GLN A 85 13.03 -14.46 -13.09
C GLN A 85 14.41 -13.95 -12.68
N ARG A 86 15.15 -14.76 -11.92
CA ARG A 86 16.53 -14.47 -11.53
C ARG A 86 17.46 -14.59 -12.74
N GLY A 87 17.87 -13.43 -13.28
CA GLY A 87 18.86 -13.32 -14.34
C GLY A 87 20.30 -13.21 -13.80
N LYS A 88 21.24 -12.91 -14.69
CA LYS A 88 22.63 -12.57 -14.30
C LYS A 88 22.62 -11.23 -13.54
N LEU A 89 23.36 -11.16 -12.43
CA LEU A 89 23.49 -9.93 -11.65
C LEU A 89 24.26 -8.83 -12.39
N ASN A 90 25.16 -9.18 -13.30
CA ASN A 90 26.08 -8.25 -13.97
C ASN A 90 26.77 -7.28 -12.98
N ALA A 91 27.03 -7.77 -11.76
CA ALA A 91 27.53 -6.97 -10.66
C ALA A 91 28.93 -6.44 -10.92
N LYS A 92 29.17 -5.18 -10.54
CA LYS A 92 30.47 -4.51 -10.68
C LYS A 92 30.78 -3.73 -9.41
N VAL A 93 32.02 -3.84 -8.94
CA VAL A 93 32.60 -2.89 -7.99
C VAL A 93 33.10 -1.71 -8.80
N VAL A 94 32.48 -0.54 -8.63
CA VAL A 94 32.76 0.67 -9.42
C VAL A 94 33.70 1.65 -8.72
N GLY A 95 34.06 1.35 -7.48
CA GLY A 95 35.00 2.13 -6.68
C GLY A 95 35.06 1.64 -5.24
N SER A 96 36.02 2.17 -4.48
CA SER A 96 36.12 1.88 -3.05
C SER A 96 36.63 3.09 -2.27
N LEU A 97 36.28 3.13 -0.99
CA LEU A 97 36.71 4.15 -0.04
C LEU A 97 37.26 3.45 1.21
N LYS A 98 38.21 4.08 1.87
CA LYS A 98 38.79 3.57 3.10
C LYS A 98 38.29 4.39 4.29
N GLY A 99 37.63 3.72 5.24
CA GLY A 99 37.24 4.26 6.54
C GLY A 99 38.25 3.90 7.65
N ASN A 100 37.88 4.16 8.88
CA ASN A 100 38.69 3.84 10.03
C ASN A 100 38.42 2.40 10.52
N GLY A 101 39.22 1.45 10.01
CA GLY A 101 39.12 0.02 10.32
C GLY A 101 38.15 -0.74 9.39
N PHE A 102 37.67 -0.11 8.31
CA PHE A 102 36.83 -0.75 7.31
C PHE A 102 37.08 -0.18 5.90
N ILE A 103 36.54 -0.87 4.91
CA ILE A 103 36.55 -0.47 3.49
C ILE A 103 35.11 -0.46 3.00
N VAL A 104 34.73 0.52 2.17
CA VAL A 104 33.44 0.57 1.49
C VAL A 104 33.64 0.27 0.00
N GLU A 105 33.10 -0.80 -0.50
CA GLU A 105 33.01 -1.07 -1.94
C GLU A 105 31.71 -0.50 -2.49
N LYS A 106 31.81 0.29 -3.57
CA LYS A 106 30.64 0.84 -4.30
C LYS A 106 30.24 -0.16 -5.37
N ILE A 107 29.00 -0.60 -5.34
CA ILE A 107 28.51 -1.73 -6.15
C ILE A 107 27.31 -1.29 -6.98
N VAL A 108 27.28 -1.75 -8.22
CA VAL A 108 26.11 -1.69 -9.09
C VAL A 108 25.82 -3.10 -9.60
N PHE A 109 24.59 -3.54 -9.52
CA PHE A 109 24.15 -4.82 -10.07
C PHE A 109 22.75 -4.70 -10.70
N GLN A 110 22.35 -5.69 -11.48
CA GLN A 110 21.00 -5.80 -12.03
C GLN A 110 20.19 -6.85 -11.25
N SER A 111 19.09 -6.46 -10.66
CA SER A 111 18.16 -7.42 -10.02
C SER A 111 17.35 -8.17 -11.09
N THR A 112 16.89 -7.45 -12.11
CA THR A 112 16.35 -7.97 -13.37
C THR A 112 17.02 -7.24 -14.53
N PRO A 113 16.95 -7.73 -15.79
CA PRO A 113 17.45 -6.97 -16.93
C PRO A 113 16.87 -5.55 -16.99
N GLY A 114 17.74 -4.55 -17.00
CA GLY A 114 17.37 -3.13 -17.00
C GLY A 114 17.06 -2.51 -15.63
N ARG A 115 16.84 -3.31 -14.59
CA ARG A 115 16.66 -2.80 -13.21
C ARG A 115 17.99 -2.77 -12.48
N TYR A 116 18.62 -1.61 -12.47
CA TYR A 116 19.88 -1.38 -11.77
C TYR A 116 19.68 -1.06 -10.30
N VAL A 117 20.51 -1.68 -9.45
CA VAL A 117 20.54 -1.48 -8.00
C VAL A 117 21.94 -1.02 -7.61
N THR A 118 22.00 0.05 -6.83
CA THR A 118 23.23 0.58 -6.26
C THR A 118 23.34 0.18 -4.79
N ALA A 119 24.53 -0.16 -4.34
CA ALA A 119 24.79 -0.56 -2.97
C ALA A 119 26.20 -0.19 -2.51
N HIS A 120 26.36 -0.11 -1.18
CA HIS A 120 27.66 -0.01 -0.53
C HIS A 120 27.91 -1.27 0.30
N LEU A 121 29.02 -1.95 0.07
CA LEU A 121 29.44 -3.07 0.91
C LEU A 121 30.57 -2.61 1.84
N TYR A 122 30.25 -2.52 3.11
CA TYR A 122 31.19 -2.24 4.20
C TYR A 122 31.87 -3.56 4.61
N LEU A 123 33.17 -3.60 4.55
CA LEU A 123 34.00 -4.77 4.88
C LEU A 123 34.96 -4.41 6.00
N PRO A 124 35.24 -5.28 6.98
CA PRO A 124 36.38 -5.10 7.87
C PRO A 124 37.68 -4.86 7.07
N GLU A 125 38.53 -3.95 7.54
CA GLU A 125 39.81 -3.67 6.85
C GLU A 125 40.71 -4.92 6.75
N LYS A 126 40.60 -5.82 7.72
CA LYS A 126 41.34 -7.09 7.75
C LYS A 126 40.37 -8.26 7.79
N VAL A 127 40.30 -8.99 6.70
CA VAL A 127 39.50 -10.20 6.58
C VAL A 127 40.39 -11.41 6.62
N GLN A 128 40.10 -12.38 7.50
CA GLN A 128 40.72 -13.69 7.53
C GLN A 128 39.65 -14.76 7.30
N GLY A 129 39.74 -15.47 6.17
CA GLY A 129 38.76 -16.47 5.79
C GLY A 129 37.43 -15.85 5.33
N LYS A 130 36.34 -16.58 5.53
CA LYS A 130 34.99 -16.12 5.23
C LYS A 130 34.39 -15.45 6.45
N ILE A 131 33.70 -14.33 6.24
CA ILE A 131 33.05 -13.54 7.30
C ILE A 131 31.52 -13.51 7.11
N PRO A 132 30.76 -13.36 8.20
CA PRO A 132 29.31 -13.10 8.11
C PRO A 132 29.02 -11.79 7.36
N ALA A 133 27.82 -11.69 6.81
CA ALA A 133 27.35 -10.45 6.20
C ALA A 133 25.89 -10.16 6.59
N CYS A 134 25.58 -8.87 6.73
CA CYS A 134 24.20 -8.39 6.86
C CYS A 134 23.82 -7.54 5.65
N ILE A 135 22.53 -7.53 5.32
CA ILE A 135 21.95 -6.55 4.39
C ILE A 135 21.22 -5.49 5.21
N GLU A 136 21.56 -4.24 4.95
CA GLU A 136 20.83 -3.08 5.45
C GLU A 136 19.89 -2.55 4.37
N MET A 137 18.61 -2.45 4.69
CA MET A 137 17.62 -1.74 3.92
C MET A 137 17.46 -0.31 4.47
N CYS A 138 17.56 0.69 3.59
CA CYS A 138 17.48 2.09 3.98
C CYS A 138 16.07 2.47 4.44
N GLY A 139 15.96 3.25 5.51
CA GLY A 139 14.73 3.99 5.85
C GLY A 139 14.42 5.07 4.81
N HIS A 140 13.22 5.68 4.87
CA HIS A 140 12.76 6.63 3.87
C HIS A 140 13.53 7.95 3.87
N GLY A 141 14.71 7.96 3.28
CA GLY A 141 15.53 9.14 3.03
C GLY A 141 15.85 9.28 1.54
N LEU A 142 15.74 10.50 0.98
CA LEU A 142 16.07 10.73 -0.43
C LEU A 142 17.51 10.31 -0.78
N ASP A 143 18.42 10.47 0.17
CA ASP A 143 19.83 10.15 -0.03
C ASP A 143 20.12 8.63 -0.04
N GLY A 144 19.18 7.79 0.45
CA GLY A 144 19.39 6.35 0.55
C GLY A 144 20.70 6.02 1.27
N LYS A 145 21.61 5.26 0.60
CA LYS A 145 22.96 4.99 1.09
C LYS A 145 23.92 6.17 0.98
N GLY A 146 23.51 7.29 0.36
CA GLY A 146 24.40 8.33 -0.18
C GLY A 146 25.24 9.11 0.83
N THR A 147 24.85 9.15 2.11
CA THR A 147 25.63 9.80 3.18
C THR A 147 26.41 8.79 4.04
N GLY A 148 26.41 7.52 3.65
CA GLY A 148 26.96 6.41 4.43
C GLY A 148 25.97 5.87 5.49
N SER A 149 26.28 4.73 6.06
CA SER A 149 25.53 4.11 7.15
C SER A 149 26.40 3.89 8.36
N GLY A 150 26.06 4.57 9.44
CA GLY A 150 26.74 4.35 10.72
C GLY A 150 26.54 2.94 11.26
N SER A 151 25.37 2.34 11.05
CA SER A 151 25.10 0.96 11.45
C SER A 151 25.96 -0.05 10.69
N ALA A 152 26.14 0.14 9.38
CA ALA A 152 27.01 -0.69 8.56
C ALA A 152 28.49 -0.55 8.97
N GLU A 153 28.95 0.68 9.28
CA GLU A 153 30.30 0.90 9.81
C GLU A 153 30.51 0.13 11.12
N GLN A 154 29.52 0.20 12.04
CA GLN A 154 29.62 -0.51 13.32
C GLN A 154 29.71 -2.03 13.15
N LEU A 155 28.95 -2.61 12.24
CA LEU A 155 29.04 -4.04 11.95
C LEU A 155 30.39 -4.39 11.32
N ALA A 156 30.89 -3.59 10.36
CA ALA A 156 32.16 -3.82 9.71
C ALA A 156 33.35 -3.78 10.68
N VAL A 157 33.44 -2.77 11.56
CA VAL A 157 34.53 -2.72 12.58
C VAL A 157 34.42 -3.83 13.63
N ASN A 158 33.27 -4.47 13.72
CA ASN A 158 33.00 -5.62 14.60
C ASN A 158 33.05 -6.98 13.87
N GLY A 159 33.63 -7.04 12.67
CA GLY A 159 33.91 -8.29 11.96
C GLY A 159 32.78 -8.85 11.12
N ILE A 160 31.71 -8.09 10.88
CA ILE A 160 30.55 -8.49 10.09
C ILE A 160 30.43 -7.54 8.88
N ALA A 161 30.50 -8.05 7.66
CA ALA A 161 30.27 -7.23 6.48
C ALA A 161 28.82 -6.70 6.49
N SER A 162 28.60 -5.51 5.94
CA SER A 162 27.25 -4.97 5.81
C SER A 162 27.03 -4.33 4.44
N MET A 163 26.02 -4.81 3.71
CA MET A 163 25.65 -4.31 2.40
C MET A 163 24.42 -3.41 2.49
N VAL A 164 24.62 -2.11 2.30
CA VAL A 164 23.55 -1.10 2.30
C VAL A 164 23.02 -0.96 0.89
N VAL A 165 21.73 -1.23 0.70
CA VAL A 165 21.09 -1.26 -0.63
C VAL A 165 20.18 -0.03 -0.80
N ASP A 166 20.27 0.67 -1.93
CA ASP A 166 19.28 1.69 -2.28
C ASP A 166 17.96 1.02 -2.68
N PRO A 167 16.84 1.28 -1.99
CA PRO A 167 15.52 0.85 -2.44
C PRO A 167 15.05 1.65 -3.66
N PHE A 168 13.90 1.31 -4.22
CA PHE A 168 13.21 2.20 -5.15
C PHE A 168 13.08 3.61 -4.58
N SER A 169 13.11 4.62 -5.43
CA SER A 169 12.90 6.04 -5.07
C SER A 169 13.94 6.67 -4.15
N GLN A 170 15.04 5.96 -3.83
CA GLN A 170 16.06 6.42 -2.89
C GLN A 170 17.46 6.38 -3.50
N GLY A 171 18.34 7.24 -2.99
CA GLY A 171 19.72 7.31 -3.44
C GLY A 171 19.83 7.55 -4.94
N GLU A 172 20.51 6.65 -5.63
CA GLU A 172 20.73 6.71 -7.08
C GLU A 172 19.62 5.99 -7.88
N ARG A 173 18.47 5.66 -7.25
CA ARG A 173 17.36 4.91 -7.83
C ARG A 173 16.03 5.68 -7.80
N GLN A 174 16.06 7.00 -7.83
CA GLN A 174 14.87 7.83 -7.91
C GLN A 174 14.15 7.60 -9.25
N GLN A 175 12.82 7.55 -9.24
CA GLN A 175 12.01 7.14 -10.39
C GLN A 175 11.41 8.34 -11.14
N THR A 176 11.08 9.40 -10.42
CA THR A 176 10.45 10.61 -10.95
C THR A 176 11.45 11.76 -10.89
N ILE A 177 12.34 11.81 -11.86
CA ILE A 177 13.43 12.79 -11.94
C ILE A 177 13.36 13.62 -13.23
N ASP A 178 13.93 14.83 -13.17
CA ASP A 178 14.16 15.64 -14.37
C ASP A 178 15.43 15.19 -15.13
N ALA A 179 15.71 15.84 -16.25
CA ALA A 179 16.89 15.54 -17.08
C ALA A 179 18.24 15.81 -16.36
N GLN A 180 18.23 16.50 -15.25
CA GLN A 180 19.39 16.78 -14.39
C GLN A 180 19.49 15.81 -13.20
N GLY A 181 18.56 14.85 -13.08
CA GLY A 181 18.51 13.86 -11.99
C GLY A 181 17.90 14.37 -10.69
N LYS A 182 17.25 15.54 -10.72
CA LYS A 182 16.58 16.11 -9.55
C LYS A 182 15.21 15.46 -9.37
N ASN A 183 14.91 15.00 -8.16
CA ASN A 183 13.60 14.47 -7.80
C ASN A 183 12.49 15.51 -7.95
N LEU A 184 11.40 15.15 -8.62
CA LEU A 184 10.23 16.00 -8.86
C LEU A 184 9.12 15.80 -7.83
N THR A 185 9.24 14.83 -6.93
CA THR A 185 8.27 14.58 -5.87
C THR A 185 8.65 15.30 -4.57
N ARG A 186 7.76 15.28 -3.58
CA ARG A 186 8.02 15.87 -2.25
C ARG A 186 8.96 15.01 -1.39
N GLY A 187 9.25 13.77 -1.81
CA GLY A 187 10.10 12.85 -1.09
C GLY A 187 9.74 11.39 -1.37
N VAL A 188 10.49 10.48 -0.77
CA VAL A 188 10.46 9.04 -1.00
C VAL A 188 9.05 8.45 -0.86
N THR A 189 8.39 8.70 0.26
CA THR A 189 7.04 8.15 0.53
C THR A 189 6.00 8.64 -0.47
N THR A 190 6.16 9.85 -1.02
CA THR A 190 5.31 10.34 -2.11
C THR A 190 5.57 9.56 -3.39
N GLU A 191 6.83 9.34 -3.75
CA GLU A 191 7.18 8.60 -4.95
C GLU A 191 6.76 7.12 -4.85
N HIS A 192 6.98 6.45 -3.71
CA HIS A 192 6.47 5.10 -3.46
C HIS A 192 4.95 5.01 -3.67
N THR A 193 4.22 6.01 -3.17
CA THR A 193 2.75 6.06 -3.33
C THR A 193 2.34 6.28 -4.79
N LEU A 194 3.14 7.00 -5.59
CA LEU A 194 2.88 7.22 -7.01
C LEU A 194 3.15 5.98 -7.87
N ILE A 195 4.21 5.21 -7.57
CA ILE A 195 4.60 4.07 -8.41
C ILE A 195 3.92 2.75 -8.01
N ALA A 196 3.55 2.59 -6.74
CA ALA A 196 2.94 1.35 -6.23
C ALA A 196 1.67 0.90 -6.98
N PRO A 197 0.74 1.79 -7.39
CA PRO A 197 -0.45 1.38 -8.12
C PRO A 197 -0.14 0.65 -9.43
N GLY A 198 0.93 1.01 -10.13
CA GLY A 198 1.35 0.32 -11.36
C GLY A 198 1.62 -1.17 -11.11
N PHE A 199 2.36 -1.49 -10.08
CA PHE A 199 2.63 -2.89 -9.70
C PHE A 199 1.37 -3.62 -9.21
N ILE A 200 0.50 -2.94 -8.44
CA ILE A 200 -0.75 -3.53 -7.94
C ILE A 200 -1.69 -3.88 -9.09
N LEU A 201 -1.84 -3.02 -10.09
CA LEU A 201 -2.66 -3.29 -11.28
C LEU A 201 -2.16 -4.50 -12.09
N LEU A 202 -0.89 -4.86 -11.94
CA LEU A 202 -0.26 -6.00 -12.61
C LEU A 202 -0.19 -7.25 -11.74
N GLY A 203 -0.88 -7.26 -10.58
CA GLY A 203 -0.94 -8.42 -9.68
C GLY A 203 0.28 -8.60 -8.79
N SER A 204 1.05 -7.53 -8.54
CA SER A 204 2.22 -7.51 -7.66
C SER A 204 2.08 -6.38 -6.63
N SER A 205 3.17 -5.94 -6.03
CA SER A 205 3.25 -4.76 -5.16
C SER A 205 4.66 -4.18 -5.17
N LEU A 206 4.82 -2.92 -4.79
CA LEU A 206 6.16 -2.34 -4.61
C LEU A 206 6.93 -3.08 -3.51
N ALA A 207 6.25 -3.50 -2.44
CA ALA A 207 6.83 -4.35 -1.38
C ALA A 207 7.48 -5.63 -1.94
N ALA A 208 6.80 -6.32 -2.87
CA ALA A 208 7.32 -7.53 -3.52
C ALA A 208 8.53 -7.23 -4.41
N GLN A 209 8.55 -6.10 -5.10
CA GLN A 209 9.67 -5.68 -5.94
C GLN A 209 10.92 -5.34 -5.09
N GLU A 210 10.73 -4.65 -3.96
CA GLU A 210 11.82 -4.35 -3.01
C GLU A 210 12.34 -5.62 -2.33
N PHE A 211 11.44 -6.52 -1.92
CA PHE A 211 11.84 -7.84 -1.44
C PHE A 211 12.71 -8.58 -2.47
N PHE A 212 12.30 -8.58 -3.73
CA PHE A 212 13.06 -9.23 -4.80
C PHE A 212 14.46 -8.60 -4.95
N ASP A 213 14.58 -7.27 -4.98
CA ASP A 213 15.87 -6.58 -5.09
C ASP A 213 16.79 -6.92 -3.91
N ASN A 214 16.27 -6.95 -2.68
CA ASN A 214 17.01 -7.33 -1.48
C ASN A 214 17.43 -8.82 -1.50
N SER A 215 16.58 -9.71 -1.98
CA SER A 215 16.90 -11.12 -2.20
C SER A 215 18.00 -11.29 -3.26
N ARG A 216 18.07 -10.42 -4.29
CA ARG A 216 19.15 -10.38 -5.28
C ARG A 216 20.45 -9.84 -4.71
N ALA A 217 20.39 -8.93 -3.73
CA ALA A 217 21.57 -8.50 -2.99
C ALA A 217 22.18 -9.67 -2.18
N ILE A 218 21.35 -10.58 -1.63
CA ILE A 218 21.86 -11.84 -1.05
C ILE A 218 22.57 -12.69 -2.11
N ASP A 219 22.04 -12.82 -3.34
CA ASP A 219 22.71 -13.55 -4.41
C ASP A 219 24.12 -12.97 -4.69
N TYR A 220 24.25 -11.63 -4.65
CA TYR A 220 25.57 -11.00 -4.79
C TYR A 220 26.51 -11.39 -3.64
N LEU A 221 26.07 -11.29 -2.39
CA LEU A 221 26.89 -11.69 -1.24
C LEU A 221 27.33 -13.15 -1.34
N LEU A 222 26.42 -14.06 -1.73
CA LEU A 222 26.73 -15.48 -1.90
C LEU A 222 27.70 -15.76 -3.06
N SER A 223 27.83 -14.87 -4.03
CA SER A 223 28.78 -14.99 -5.14
C SER A 223 30.20 -14.65 -4.73
N ARG A 224 30.41 -14.04 -3.57
CA ARG A 224 31.74 -13.61 -3.08
C ARG A 224 32.46 -14.75 -2.37
N LYS A 225 33.76 -14.72 -2.45
CA LYS A 225 34.63 -15.75 -1.82
C LYS A 225 34.95 -15.47 -0.35
N ASP A 226 34.83 -14.20 0.05
CA ASP A 226 35.11 -13.69 1.39
C ASP A 226 33.89 -13.65 2.32
N ILE A 227 32.68 -13.98 1.81
CA ILE A 227 31.45 -14.02 2.60
C ILE A 227 31.07 -15.46 2.97
N ASP A 228 30.67 -15.66 4.21
CA ASP A 228 30.08 -16.91 4.72
C ASP A 228 28.58 -16.93 4.42
N GLY A 229 28.19 -17.67 3.38
CA GLY A 229 26.79 -17.76 2.94
C GLY A 229 25.83 -18.38 3.95
N ASP A 230 26.34 -19.12 4.95
CA ASP A 230 25.53 -19.70 6.02
C ASP A 230 25.30 -18.73 7.19
N LYS A 231 25.86 -17.51 7.11
CA LYS A 231 25.81 -16.48 8.15
C LYS A 231 25.35 -15.13 7.59
N ILE A 232 24.22 -15.13 6.92
CA ILE A 232 23.60 -13.90 6.38
C ILE A 232 22.58 -13.36 7.37
N GLY A 233 22.70 -12.08 7.75
CA GLY A 233 21.72 -11.33 8.51
C GLY A 233 21.00 -10.28 7.67
N CYS A 234 19.94 -9.70 8.20
CA CYS A 234 19.31 -8.52 7.63
C CYS A 234 18.84 -7.54 8.72
N TYR A 235 18.84 -6.25 8.41
CA TYR A 235 18.34 -5.23 9.30
C TYR A 235 17.91 -3.97 8.55
N GLY A 236 17.13 -3.14 9.23
CA GLY A 236 16.75 -1.83 8.74
C GLY A 236 15.83 -1.12 9.73
N PHE A 237 15.62 0.17 9.47
CA PHE A 237 14.91 1.07 10.36
C PHE A 237 13.82 1.81 9.59
N SER A 238 12.64 2.04 10.20
CA SER A 238 11.52 2.71 9.54
C SER A 238 11.10 1.96 8.26
N GLY A 239 11.09 2.59 7.09
CA GLY A 239 10.88 1.90 5.82
C GLY A 239 11.85 0.73 5.57
N GLY A 240 13.08 0.82 6.04
CA GLY A 240 14.03 -0.29 6.04
C GLY A 240 13.63 -1.42 7.00
N GLY A 241 13.01 -1.08 8.13
CA GLY A 241 12.42 -2.06 9.06
C GLY A 241 11.28 -2.85 8.40
N THR A 242 10.46 -2.17 7.59
CA THR A 242 9.43 -2.82 6.77
C THR A 242 10.04 -3.86 5.84
N GLN A 243 11.04 -3.47 5.05
CA GLN A 243 11.71 -4.36 4.09
C GLN A 243 12.45 -5.51 4.79
N SER A 244 13.06 -5.25 5.98
CA SER A 244 13.69 -6.29 6.79
C SER A 244 12.70 -7.34 7.27
N SER A 245 11.49 -6.93 7.64
CA SER A 245 10.42 -7.85 8.04
C SER A 245 10.02 -8.78 6.90
N TYR A 246 9.90 -8.24 5.67
CA TYR A 246 9.58 -9.04 4.50
C TYR A 246 10.72 -10.01 4.14
N LEU A 247 11.96 -9.53 4.18
CA LEU A 247 13.12 -10.36 3.86
C LEU A 247 13.31 -11.49 4.88
N ALA A 248 13.16 -11.19 6.18
CA ALA A 248 13.21 -12.18 7.25
C ALA A 248 12.11 -13.25 7.13
N ALA A 249 10.89 -12.83 6.75
CA ALA A 249 9.75 -13.72 6.61
C ALA A 249 9.84 -14.68 5.41
N LEU A 250 10.41 -14.23 4.28
CA LEU A 250 10.31 -14.93 3.00
C LEU A 250 11.63 -15.53 2.49
N ASP A 251 12.80 -15.04 2.92
CA ASP A 251 14.09 -15.55 2.42
C ASP A 251 14.78 -16.43 3.48
N ASP A 252 14.80 -17.75 3.23
CA ASP A 252 15.37 -18.74 4.17
C ASP A 252 16.88 -18.62 4.38
N ARG A 253 17.57 -17.90 3.51
CA ARG A 253 19.03 -17.65 3.61
C ARG A 253 19.35 -16.69 4.74
N VAL A 254 18.39 -15.86 5.16
CA VAL A 254 18.53 -14.99 6.33
C VAL A 254 18.56 -15.84 7.60
N LYS A 255 19.59 -15.64 8.43
CA LYS A 255 19.83 -16.41 9.68
C LYS A 255 19.61 -15.60 10.95
N ALA A 256 19.67 -14.26 10.87
CA ALA A 256 19.38 -13.36 11.98
C ALA A 256 18.80 -12.05 11.43
N SER A 257 17.85 -11.47 12.13
CA SER A 257 17.15 -10.28 11.66
C SER A 257 16.98 -9.24 12.75
N CYS A 258 17.14 -7.94 12.40
CA CYS A 258 16.86 -6.84 13.30
C CYS A 258 15.90 -5.86 12.61
N VAL A 259 14.74 -5.62 13.22
CA VAL A 259 13.69 -4.72 12.72
C VAL A 259 13.55 -3.56 13.69
N GLY A 260 13.90 -2.35 13.23
CA GLY A 260 13.80 -1.15 14.06
C GLY A 260 12.77 -0.16 13.53
N LEU A 261 12.09 0.56 14.44
CA LEU A 261 11.21 1.70 14.14
C LEU A 261 10.08 1.41 13.13
N PHE A 262 9.59 0.18 13.13
CA PHE A 262 8.50 -0.28 12.26
C PHE A 262 7.56 -1.24 12.97
N PHE A 263 8.10 -2.09 13.86
CA PHE A 263 7.34 -3.17 14.47
C PHE A 263 6.22 -2.61 15.38
N SER A 264 4.99 -2.94 15.06
CA SER A 264 3.78 -2.54 15.78
C SER A 264 2.62 -3.46 15.39
N SER A 265 1.38 -2.97 15.37
CA SER A 265 0.21 -3.63 14.81
C SER A 265 -0.28 -2.89 13.57
N ARG A 266 -0.62 -3.62 12.52
CA ARG A 266 -1.20 -3.04 11.31
C ARG A 266 -2.56 -2.41 11.60
N GLU A 267 -3.39 -3.06 12.40
CA GLU A 267 -4.68 -2.53 12.84
C GLU A 267 -4.51 -1.17 13.54
N ARG A 268 -3.61 -1.08 14.54
CA ARG A 268 -3.32 0.18 15.25
C ARG A 268 -2.76 1.27 14.33
N THR A 269 -1.91 0.89 13.40
CA THR A 269 -1.37 1.83 12.40
C THR A 269 -2.49 2.40 11.54
N LEU A 270 -3.39 1.56 11.02
CA LEU A 270 -4.54 2.01 10.24
C LEU A 270 -5.47 2.92 11.04
N GLU A 271 -5.77 2.59 12.31
CA GLU A 271 -6.60 3.41 13.18
C GLU A 271 -6.00 4.79 13.45
N THR A 272 -4.73 4.85 13.85
CA THR A 272 -4.13 6.07 14.41
C THR A 272 -3.49 6.96 13.37
N GLN A 273 -2.86 6.39 12.35
CA GLN A 273 -2.09 7.11 11.33
C GLN A 273 -2.71 6.99 9.94
N GLY A 274 -3.53 5.98 9.71
CA GLY A 274 -3.98 5.56 8.40
C GLY A 274 -2.94 4.69 7.68
N PRO A 275 -3.20 4.36 6.41
CA PRO A 275 -2.29 3.56 5.63
C PRO A 275 -0.97 4.30 5.39
N SER A 276 0.11 3.54 5.50
CA SER A 276 1.46 4.01 5.17
C SER A 276 1.61 4.23 3.65
N ASP A 277 2.81 4.50 3.18
CA ASP A 277 3.11 4.69 1.76
C ASP A 277 3.20 3.37 0.97
N GLY A 278 3.37 3.50 -0.34
CA GLY A 278 3.21 2.41 -1.32
C GLY A 278 4.08 1.17 -1.12
N CYS A 279 5.26 1.29 -0.50
CA CYS A 279 6.12 0.13 -0.22
C CYS A 279 5.57 -0.78 0.90
N GLN A 280 4.51 -0.36 1.59
CA GLN A 280 3.86 -1.10 2.66
C GLN A 280 2.48 -1.64 2.25
N TRP A 281 2.06 -1.44 1.00
CA TRP A 281 0.76 -1.91 0.53
C TRP A 281 0.88 -3.31 -0.05
N ILE A 282 0.34 -4.29 0.67
CA ILE A 282 0.19 -5.66 0.22
C ILE A 282 -1.31 -5.94 0.11
N PRO A 283 -1.87 -5.94 -1.13
CA PRO A 283 -3.30 -6.16 -1.32
C PRO A 283 -3.79 -7.47 -0.70
N GLY A 284 -4.78 -7.39 0.17
CA GLY A 284 -5.36 -8.56 0.82
C GLY A 284 -4.60 -9.09 2.04
N GLU A 285 -3.60 -8.37 2.57
CA GLU A 285 -2.85 -8.77 3.76
C GLU A 285 -3.80 -9.08 4.94
N GLY A 286 -4.75 -8.17 5.23
CA GLY A 286 -5.77 -8.39 6.27
C GLY A 286 -6.71 -9.55 5.95
N ARG A 287 -7.16 -9.67 4.69
CA ARG A 287 -8.01 -10.80 4.26
C ARG A 287 -7.33 -12.16 4.51
N GLU A 288 -6.02 -12.24 4.34
CA GLU A 288 -5.25 -13.45 4.59
C GLU A 288 -4.84 -13.58 6.06
N HIS A 289 -5.37 -12.73 6.95
CA HIS A 289 -5.11 -12.73 8.39
C HIS A 289 -3.62 -12.63 8.74
N ILE A 290 -2.92 -11.70 8.10
CA ILE A 290 -1.49 -11.46 8.34
C ILE A 290 -1.32 -10.12 9.06
N GLU A 291 -0.59 -10.14 10.15
CA GLU A 291 -0.20 -9.02 10.99
C GLU A 291 1.32 -8.83 10.98
N ILE A 292 1.82 -7.67 11.42
CA ILE A 292 3.26 -7.39 11.49
C ILE A 292 3.97 -8.42 12.39
N ALA A 293 3.35 -8.82 13.51
CA ALA A 293 3.89 -9.85 14.40
C ALA A 293 4.08 -11.20 13.69
N ASP A 294 3.22 -11.54 12.73
CA ASP A 294 3.33 -12.79 11.97
C ASP A 294 4.59 -12.83 11.10
N MET A 295 5.06 -11.68 10.62
CA MET A 295 6.31 -11.61 9.83
C MET A 295 7.51 -12.04 10.69
N ALA A 296 7.54 -11.64 11.97
CA ALA A 296 8.54 -12.13 12.91
C ALA A 296 8.38 -13.62 13.24
N MET A 297 7.13 -14.09 13.38
CA MET A 297 6.85 -15.53 13.63
C MET A 297 7.26 -16.40 12.43
N MET A 298 7.10 -15.91 11.19
CA MET A 298 7.57 -16.60 9.99
C MET A 298 9.09 -16.78 9.96
N ASN A 299 9.85 -15.96 10.69
CA ASN A 299 11.30 -16.10 10.83
C ASN A 299 11.70 -17.18 11.88
N ALA A 300 10.80 -17.55 12.79
CA ALA A 300 11.08 -18.48 13.87
C ALA A 300 11.59 -19.86 13.35
N PRO A 301 12.54 -20.50 14.04
CA PRO A 301 13.14 -20.13 15.34
C PRO A 301 14.45 -19.31 15.24
N LYS A 302 14.73 -18.65 14.10
CA LYS A 302 15.96 -17.91 13.90
C LYS A 302 16.00 -16.63 14.76
N PRO A 303 17.19 -16.15 15.21
CA PRO A 303 17.30 -14.92 15.99
C PRO A 303 16.60 -13.73 15.38
N PHE A 304 15.80 -13.02 16.18
CA PHE A 304 15.03 -11.85 15.77
C PHE A 304 15.09 -10.77 16.85
N LEU A 305 15.51 -9.55 16.47
CA LEU A 305 15.57 -8.40 17.37
C LEU A 305 14.60 -7.31 16.92
N ILE A 306 13.79 -6.81 17.83
CA ILE A 306 12.94 -5.64 17.65
C ILE A 306 13.60 -4.46 18.38
N LEU A 307 13.79 -3.33 17.68
CA LEU A 307 14.21 -2.05 18.24
C LEU A 307 13.06 -1.05 18.19
N ASP A 308 12.68 -0.50 19.31
CA ASP A 308 11.43 0.25 19.48
C ASP A 308 11.64 1.51 20.33
N GLY A 309 11.28 2.67 19.80
CA GLY A 309 11.30 3.95 20.51
C GLY A 309 9.96 4.20 21.22
N ARG A 310 10.00 4.40 22.56
CA ARG A 310 8.76 4.58 23.36
C ARG A 310 7.97 5.83 22.99
N PHE A 311 8.61 6.84 22.41
CA PHE A 311 8.02 8.12 22.03
C PHE A 311 7.95 8.29 20.50
N ASP A 312 8.07 7.18 19.76
CA ASP A 312 7.95 7.15 18.31
C ASP A 312 6.49 7.36 17.87
N PHE A 313 6.29 7.82 16.65
CA PHE A 313 4.98 7.80 15.98
C PHE A 313 4.53 6.37 15.62
N VAL A 314 5.46 5.42 15.53
CA VAL A 314 5.15 3.97 15.45
C VAL A 314 4.63 3.53 16.81
N ASP A 315 3.40 3.00 16.86
CA ASP A 315 2.68 2.76 18.12
C ASP A 315 3.39 1.72 19.00
N HIS A 316 3.97 2.20 20.10
CA HIS A 316 4.71 1.37 21.08
C HIS A 316 3.82 0.29 21.72
N TRP A 317 2.53 0.57 21.98
CA TRP A 317 1.61 -0.42 22.54
C TRP A 317 1.43 -1.61 21.60
N GLY A 318 1.28 -1.34 20.29
CA GLY A 318 1.23 -2.39 19.26
C GLY A 318 2.52 -3.21 19.22
N ALA A 319 3.68 -2.56 19.41
CA ALA A 319 4.98 -3.25 19.47
C ALA A 319 5.06 -4.20 20.67
N LEU A 320 4.63 -3.76 21.85
CA LEU A 320 4.60 -4.62 23.06
C LEU A 320 3.68 -5.83 22.88
N ARG A 321 2.47 -5.62 22.39
CA ARG A 321 1.49 -6.69 22.18
C ARG A 321 1.96 -7.69 21.12
N GLY A 322 2.49 -7.18 20.01
CA GLY A 322 3.05 -8.02 18.96
C GLY A 322 4.23 -8.85 19.44
N TYR A 323 5.12 -8.28 20.27
CA TYR A 323 6.23 -9.03 20.85
C TYR A 323 5.76 -10.14 21.80
N GLU A 324 4.73 -9.91 22.62
CA GLU A 324 4.15 -10.98 23.47
C GLU A 324 3.73 -12.20 22.63
N GLU A 325 3.08 -11.99 21.49
CA GLU A 325 2.70 -13.07 20.57
C GLU A 325 3.93 -13.76 19.95
N VAL A 326 4.90 -12.98 19.48
CA VAL A 326 6.18 -13.50 18.94
C VAL A 326 6.91 -14.35 19.97
N ASN A 327 7.03 -13.88 21.21
CA ASN A 327 7.70 -14.60 22.28
C ASN A 327 7.00 -15.92 22.62
N ARG A 328 5.66 -15.95 22.62
CA ARG A 328 4.88 -17.20 22.79
C ARG A 328 5.15 -18.18 21.66
N CYS A 329 5.17 -17.71 20.41
CA CYS A 329 5.48 -18.54 19.25
C CYS A 329 6.89 -19.15 19.35
N TYR A 330 7.90 -18.32 19.60
CA TYR A 330 9.29 -18.77 19.72
C TYR A 330 9.49 -19.76 20.89
N SER A 331 8.84 -19.51 22.02
CA SER A 331 8.88 -20.41 23.19
C SER A 331 8.30 -21.79 22.85
N LEU A 332 7.14 -21.85 22.18
CA LEU A 332 6.53 -23.10 21.74
C LEU A 332 7.38 -23.83 20.70
N LEU A 333 8.09 -23.14 19.85
CA LEU A 333 9.00 -23.71 18.86
C LEU A 333 10.35 -24.15 19.47
N GLY A 334 10.57 -23.93 20.76
CA GLY A 334 11.76 -24.35 21.49
C GLY A 334 12.95 -23.39 21.41
N ALA A 335 12.71 -22.12 21.09
CA ALA A 335 13.72 -21.07 20.99
C ALA A 335 13.33 -19.79 21.77
N PRO A 336 13.01 -19.86 23.09
CA PRO A 336 12.44 -18.75 23.86
C PRO A 336 13.35 -17.50 23.88
N ASP A 337 14.67 -17.68 23.81
CA ASP A 337 15.65 -16.59 23.87
C ASP A 337 16.09 -16.08 22.49
N ALA A 338 15.46 -16.56 21.41
CA ALA A 338 15.86 -16.18 20.06
C ALA A 338 15.11 -14.93 19.55
N ALA A 339 13.96 -14.58 20.13
CA ALA A 339 13.27 -13.32 19.88
C ALA A 339 13.52 -12.34 21.05
N GLU A 340 14.01 -11.16 20.73
CA GLU A 340 14.33 -10.12 21.70
C GLU A 340 13.64 -8.80 21.31
N GLN A 341 13.12 -8.06 22.29
CA GLN A 341 12.70 -6.66 22.13
C GLN A 341 13.57 -5.77 23.00
N PHE A 342 14.07 -4.70 22.42
CA PHE A 342 14.78 -3.64 23.11
C PHE A 342 14.11 -2.30 22.82
N TYR A 343 13.44 -1.73 23.81
CA TYR A 343 12.85 -0.41 23.73
C TYR A 343 13.66 0.63 24.51
N TYR A 344 13.57 1.88 24.09
CA TYR A 344 14.34 2.98 24.64
C TYR A 344 13.52 4.28 24.68
N ASP A 345 13.93 5.21 25.54
CA ASP A 345 13.25 6.50 25.73
C ASP A 345 13.72 7.52 24.68
N ASP A 346 13.28 7.34 23.43
CA ASP A 346 13.50 8.25 22.31
C ASP A 346 12.33 8.17 21.32
N GLY A 347 12.31 9.10 20.35
CA GLY A 347 11.39 9.10 19.24
C GLY A 347 11.85 8.21 18.08
N HIS A 348 11.60 8.67 16.83
CA HIS A 348 11.98 7.96 15.61
C HIS A 348 13.48 8.08 15.31
N ALA A 349 14.32 7.47 16.14
CA ALA A 349 15.79 7.55 16.10
C ALA A 349 16.43 6.24 16.54
N ILE A 350 17.69 6.06 16.18
CA ILE A 350 18.53 4.92 16.60
C ILE A 350 19.67 5.45 17.49
N PRO A 351 19.44 5.66 18.79
CA PRO A 351 20.46 6.15 19.69
C PRO A 351 21.54 5.09 19.96
N LYS A 352 22.65 5.51 20.56
CA LYS A 352 23.79 4.63 20.84
C LYS A 352 23.41 3.32 21.56
N PRO A 353 22.55 3.30 22.60
CA PRO A 353 22.16 2.05 23.25
C PRO A 353 21.51 1.02 22.33
N SER A 354 20.69 1.46 21.37
CA SER A 354 20.08 0.57 20.39
C SER A 354 21.09 0.05 19.36
N GLN A 355 22.10 0.86 19.02
CA GLN A 355 23.21 0.43 18.16
C GLN A 355 24.10 -0.60 18.89
N ASP A 356 24.43 -0.37 20.16
CA ASP A 356 25.16 -1.33 21.00
C ASP A 356 24.41 -2.66 21.06
N LYS A 357 23.09 -2.60 21.24
CA LYS A 357 22.23 -3.79 21.27
C LYS A 357 22.24 -4.54 19.95
N MET A 358 22.12 -3.83 18.82
CA MET A 358 22.16 -4.44 17.47
C MET A 358 23.50 -5.11 17.19
N VAL A 359 24.62 -4.44 17.48
CA VAL A 359 25.96 -5.00 17.29
C VAL A 359 26.14 -6.26 18.12
N SER A 360 25.80 -6.21 19.41
CA SER A 360 25.86 -7.35 20.32
C SER A 360 24.99 -8.52 19.84
N PHE A 361 23.78 -8.24 19.37
CA PHE A 361 22.85 -9.23 18.82
C PHE A 361 23.43 -9.95 17.60
N PHE A 362 23.91 -9.21 16.59
CA PHE A 362 24.46 -9.84 15.40
C PHE A 362 25.77 -10.57 15.66
N ARG A 363 26.62 -10.07 16.55
CA ARG A 363 27.83 -10.80 16.96
C ARG A 363 27.45 -12.13 17.64
N LYS A 364 26.52 -12.11 18.59
CA LYS A 364 26.01 -13.32 19.25
C LYS A 364 25.44 -14.32 18.22
N ALA A 365 24.60 -13.84 17.31
CA ALA A 365 23.92 -14.69 16.34
C ALA A 365 24.82 -15.25 15.24
N LEU A 366 25.78 -14.45 14.74
CA LEU A 366 26.57 -14.80 13.54
C LEU A 366 28.03 -15.17 13.85
N LEU A 367 28.61 -14.68 14.96
CA LEU A 367 29.99 -14.95 15.37
C LEU A 367 30.08 -15.83 16.63
N GLY A 368 28.97 -15.96 17.39
CA GLY A 368 28.95 -16.77 18.62
C GLY A 368 29.42 -16.03 19.88
N ASP A 369 29.72 -14.73 19.79
CA ASP A 369 30.05 -13.90 20.93
C ASP A 369 29.25 -12.59 20.91
N ALA A 370 28.92 -12.02 22.06
CA ALA A 370 28.16 -10.79 22.20
C ALA A 370 29.03 -9.54 22.41
N GLN A 371 30.36 -9.69 22.40
CA GLN A 371 31.27 -8.58 22.68
C GLN A 371 31.48 -7.74 21.41
N GLY A 372 31.07 -6.48 21.46
CA GLY A 372 31.22 -5.54 20.36
C GLY A 372 31.57 -4.15 20.87
N GLU A 373 32.21 -3.35 20.03
CA GLU A 373 32.55 -1.96 20.33
C GLU A 373 31.90 -1.05 19.29
N VAL A 374 31.08 -0.09 19.76
CA VAL A 374 30.53 0.97 18.92
C VAL A 374 31.49 2.16 18.92
N LYS A 375 31.95 2.53 17.73
CA LYS A 375 32.92 3.61 17.49
C LYS A 375 32.22 4.85 16.94
N PRO A 376 32.86 6.05 17.01
CA PRO A 376 32.35 7.24 16.33
C PRO A 376 32.26 7.03 14.81
N TYR A 377 31.23 7.61 14.19
CA TYR A 377 31.01 7.51 12.75
C TYR A 377 32.05 8.23 11.90
N THR A 378 32.29 7.70 10.71
CA THR A 378 32.97 8.42 9.62
C THR A 378 31.92 9.24 8.85
N TYR A 379 32.14 10.51 8.70
CA TYR A 379 31.26 11.37 7.91
C TYR A 379 31.75 11.37 6.44
N TRP A 380 30.86 10.97 5.53
CA TRP A 380 31.15 10.88 4.10
C TRP A 380 30.51 12.05 3.33
N ARG A 381 31.19 12.55 2.32
CA ARG A 381 30.57 13.46 1.35
C ARG A 381 29.73 12.62 0.38
N SER A 382 28.53 13.08 0.09
CA SER A 382 27.59 12.39 -0.80
C SER A 382 28.21 12.12 -2.19
N ASP A 383 28.98 13.06 -2.77
CA ASP A 383 29.65 12.87 -4.05
C ASP A 383 30.69 11.74 -4.05
N ASP A 384 31.41 11.57 -2.95
CA ASP A 384 32.40 10.49 -2.80
C ASP A 384 31.73 9.10 -2.70
N MET A 385 30.47 9.06 -2.25
CA MET A 385 29.70 7.84 -2.07
C MET A 385 28.92 7.38 -3.33
N ARG A 386 28.84 8.19 -4.39
CA ARG A 386 28.12 7.80 -5.61
C ARG A 386 28.70 6.57 -6.29
N CYS A 387 27.83 5.68 -6.74
CA CYS A 387 28.16 4.53 -7.58
C CYS A 387 28.17 4.89 -9.07
N THR A 388 27.39 5.90 -9.48
CA THR A 388 27.27 6.38 -10.86
C THR A 388 27.83 7.80 -10.99
N LYS A 389 28.20 8.21 -12.19
CA LYS A 389 28.72 9.57 -12.46
C LYS A 389 27.59 10.61 -12.41
N THR A 390 26.41 10.23 -12.88
CA THR A 390 25.24 11.09 -12.94
C THR A 390 24.51 11.21 -11.60
N GLY A 391 24.78 10.30 -10.64
CA GLY A 391 24.04 10.18 -9.38
C GLY A 391 22.67 9.50 -9.54
N GLN A 392 22.32 9.02 -10.76
CA GLN A 392 21.05 8.32 -11.01
C GLN A 392 21.24 7.20 -12.05
N VAL A 393 20.83 5.96 -11.71
CA VAL A 393 20.97 4.82 -12.62
C VAL A 393 20.20 5.00 -13.91
N ASN A 394 19.03 5.64 -13.86
CA ASN A 394 18.19 5.88 -15.04
C ASN A 394 18.78 6.92 -16.02
N LEU A 395 19.77 7.70 -15.59
CA LEU A 395 20.52 8.62 -16.45
C LEU A 395 21.88 8.04 -16.88
N GLU A 396 22.45 7.13 -16.07
CA GLU A 396 23.77 6.56 -16.32
C GLU A 396 23.73 5.43 -17.35
N TYR A 397 22.72 4.54 -17.27
CA TYR A 397 22.63 3.35 -18.09
C TYR A 397 21.54 3.48 -19.14
N LYS A 398 21.91 3.33 -20.42
CA LYS A 398 20.97 3.49 -21.56
C LYS A 398 19.86 2.45 -21.58
N ASP A 399 20.10 1.29 -21.01
CA ASP A 399 19.16 0.17 -20.89
C ASP A 399 18.47 0.13 -19.54
N ALA A 400 18.65 1.16 -18.69
CA ALA A 400 17.92 1.25 -17.44
C ALA A 400 16.43 1.47 -17.68
N LEU A 401 15.62 0.76 -16.92
CA LEU A 401 14.16 0.88 -16.93
C LEU A 401 13.68 1.56 -15.65
N SER A 402 12.86 2.58 -15.79
CA SER A 402 12.08 3.11 -14.68
C SER A 402 10.97 2.14 -14.29
N SER A 403 10.41 2.30 -13.08
CA SER A 403 9.24 1.53 -12.62
C SER A 403 8.07 1.58 -13.60
N MET A 404 7.83 2.73 -14.24
CA MET A 404 6.79 2.88 -15.26
C MET A 404 7.08 2.01 -16.48
N GLN A 405 8.29 2.06 -17.02
CA GLN A 405 8.69 1.25 -18.18
C GLN A 405 8.67 -0.26 -17.86
N GLU A 406 9.01 -0.64 -16.64
CA GLU A 406 8.86 -2.03 -16.19
C GLU A 406 7.39 -2.46 -16.15
N CYS A 407 6.51 -1.60 -15.65
CA CYS A 407 5.07 -1.86 -15.66
C CYS A 407 4.52 -1.97 -17.09
N GLU A 408 4.92 -1.08 -18.00
CA GLU A 408 4.55 -1.16 -19.43
C GLU A 408 5.01 -2.48 -20.06
N ALA A 409 6.27 -2.86 -19.85
CA ALA A 409 6.79 -4.13 -20.37
C ALA A 409 6.07 -5.35 -19.79
N GLN A 410 5.65 -5.30 -18.51
CA GLN A 410 4.86 -6.36 -17.90
C GLN A 410 3.43 -6.38 -18.46
N MET A 411 2.82 -5.24 -18.69
CA MET A 411 1.50 -5.13 -19.30
C MET A 411 1.48 -5.76 -20.70
N ASP A 412 2.54 -5.55 -21.49
CA ASP A 412 2.70 -6.18 -22.81
C ASP A 412 2.83 -7.71 -22.70
N ARG A 413 3.64 -8.21 -21.77
CA ARG A 413 3.78 -9.66 -21.53
C ARG A 413 2.45 -10.31 -21.14
N LEU A 414 1.59 -9.61 -20.41
CA LEU A 414 0.27 -10.09 -19.99
C LEU A 414 -0.79 -10.01 -21.11
N SER A 415 -0.48 -9.42 -22.27
CA SER A 415 -1.45 -9.19 -23.36
C SER A 415 -2.12 -10.48 -23.83
N ALA A 416 -1.34 -11.55 -24.06
CA ALA A 416 -1.89 -12.84 -24.47
C ALA A 416 -2.82 -13.46 -23.41
N GLN A 417 -2.48 -13.32 -22.12
CA GLN A 417 -3.31 -13.80 -21.01
C GLN A 417 -4.63 -13.03 -20.92
N ARG A 418 -4.59 -11.70 -21.09
CA ARG A 418 -5.81 -10.86 -21.15
C ARG A 418 -6.72 -11.27 -22.30
N GLN A 419 -6.16 -11.48 -23.50
CA GLN A 419 -6.94 -11.95 -24.65
C GLN A 419 -7.56 -13.32 -24.38
N ALA A 420 -6.79 -14.26 -23.82
CA ALA A 420 -7.30 -15.58 -23.46
C ALA A 420 -8.40 -15.51 -22.39
N PHE A 421 -8.28 -14.62 -21.40
CA PHE A 421 -9.33 -14.38 -20.41
C PHE A 421 -10.60 -13.81 -21.06
N CYS A 422 -10.49 -12.78 -21.88
CA CYS A 422 -11.63 -12.14 -22.56
C CYS A 422 -12.32 -13.07 -23.58
N SER A 423 -11.64 -14.10 -24.06
CA SER A 423 -12.19 -15.09 -25.01
C SER A 423 -12.95 -16.23 -24.32
N GLN A 424 -13.03 -16.27 -22.99
CA GLN A 424 -13.81 -17.24 -22.25
C GLN A 424 -15.31 -16.95 -22.35
N SER A 425 -16.14 -17.88 -21.82
CA SER A 425 -17.58 -17.63 -21.74
C SER A 425 -17.87 -16.40 -20.86
N ALA A 426 -18.97 -15.70 -21.17
CA ALA A 426 -19.39 -14.51 -20.45
C ALA A 426 -19.48 -14.73 -18.93
N ASP A 427 -19.95 -15.91 -18.48
CA ASP A 427 -20.02 -16.24 -17.06
C ASP A 427 -18.64 -16.32 -16.41
N LYS A 428 -17.67 -16.98 -17.06
CA LYS A 428 -16.29 -17.05 -16.55
C LYS A 428 -15.62 -15.69 -16.48
N VAL A 429 -15.85 -14.83 -17.48
CA VAL A 429 -15.33 -13.46 -17.48
C VAL A 429 -15.96 -12.68 -16.33
N LYS A 430 -17.27 -12.77 -16.15
CA LYS A 430 -18.01 -12.14 -15.06
C LYS A 430 -17.49 -12.59 -13.70
N ASP A 431 -17.36 -13.90 -13.46
CA ASP A 431 -16.85 -14.46 -12.20
C ASP A 431 -15.42 -13.99 -11.92
N GLY A 432 -14.57 -13.94 -12.95
CA GLY A 432 -13.22 -13.39 -12.83
C GLY A 432 -13.21 -11.91 -12.45
N ILE A 433 -14.08 -11.09 -13.06
CA ILE A 433 -14.21 -9.67 -12.71
C ILE A 433 -14.74 -9.52 -11.28
N LEU A 434 -15.77 -10.25 -10.87
CA LEU A 434 -16.29 -10.22 -9.50
C LEU A 434 -15.20 -10.57 -8.48
N LYS A 435 -14.39 -11.58 -8.77
CA LYS A 435 -13.25 -11.95 -7.93
C LYS A 435 -12.23 -10.81 -7.79
N LEU A 436 -11.87 -10.14 -8.90
CA LEU A 436 -10.97 -8.98 -8.88
C LEU A 436 -11.55 -7.80 -8.11
N LEU A 437 -12.86 -7.61 -8.18
CA LEU A 437 -13.61 -6.59 -7.43
C LEU A 437 -13.75 -6.92 -5.93
N GLY A 438 -13.31 -8.09 -5.48
CA GLY A 438 -13.49 -8.55 -4.10
C GLY A 438 -14.95 -8.81 -3.73
N LEU A 439 -15.79 -9.11 -4.72
CA LEU A 439 -17.21 -9.40 -4.54
C LEU A 439 -17.48 -10.90 -4.68
N PRO A 440 -18.03 -11.57 -3.65
CA PRO A 440 -18.44 -12.99 -3.76
C PRO A 440 -19.65 -13.17 -4.68
N GLY A 441 -20.37 -12.09 -4.95
CA GLY A 441 -21.56 -11.94 -5.77
C GLY A 441 -22.14 -10.55 -5.59
N LEU A 442 -23.19 -10.20 -6.33
CA LEU A 442 -23.92 -8.95 -6.14
C LEU A 442 -25.03 -9.17 -5.10
N ASN A 443 -25.12 -8.28 -4.11
CA ASN A 443 -26.15 -8.32 -3.09
C ASN A 443 -27.39 -7.56 -3.59
N ASP A 444 -28.55 -8.23 -3.59
CA ASP A 444 -29.84 -7.67 -4.00
C ASP A 444 -30.78 -7.43 -2.81
N HIS A 445 -30.33 -7.63 -1.57
CA HIS A 445 -31.07 -7.29 -0.35
C HIS A 445 -30.89 -5.82 -0.02
N TRP A 446 -31.85 -5.00 -0.41
CA TRP A 446 -31.80 -3.56 -0.23
C TRP A 446 -33.16 -3.00 0.23
N ASN A 447 -33.14 -1.79 0.78
CA ASN A 447 -34.32 -1.03 1.21
C ASN A 447 -34.14 0.44 0.85
N ALA A 448 -35.25 1.15 0.54
CA ALA A 448 -35.25 2.58 0.29
C ALA A 448 -36.01 3.30 1.39
N ILE A 449 -35.37 4.30 2.00
CA ILE A 449 -35.97 5.16 3.01
C ILE A 449 -36.14 6.55 2.39
N GLU A 450 -37.38 6.99 2.15
CA GLU A 450 -37.64 8.38 1.74
C GLU A 450 -37.29 9.31 2.90
N THR A 451 -36.37 10.22 2.70
CA THR A 451 -35.90 11.16 3.74
C THR A 451 -36.48 12.54 3.58
N ARG A 452 -36.89 12.89 2.36
CA ARG A 452 -37.52 14.18 2.03
C ARG A 452 -38.31 14.10 0.73
N HIS A 453 -39.42 14.84 0.64
CA HIS A 453 -40.17 15.09 -0.59
C HIS A 453 -40.51 16.57 -0.68
N GLU A 454 -40.31 17.17 -1.85
CA GLU A 454 -40.59 18.58 -2.12
C GLU A 454 -41.14 18.75 -3.55
N SER A 455 -42.19 19.56 -3.68
CA SER A 455 -42.71 20.02 -4.97
C SER A 455 -42.14 21.40 -5.30
N GLN A 456 -41.41 21.50 -6.38
CA GLN A 456 -40.81 22.75 -6.84
C GLN A 456 -41.27 23.06 -8.26
N ARG A 457 -42.20 24.03 -8.45
CA ARG A 457 -42.74 24.42 -9.77
C ARG A 457 -43.17 23.21 -10.60
N ASP A 458 -42.36 22.84 -11.59
CA ASP A 458 -42.63 21.76 -12.56
C ASP A 458 -41.88 20.46 -12.27
N VAL A 459 -41.36 20.28 -11.05
CA VAL A 459 -40.52 19.12 -10.68
C VAL A 459 -40.92 18.64 -9.28
N GLU A 460 -41.13 17.34 -9.14
CA GLU A 460 -41.22 16.63 -7.86
C GLU A 460 -39.82 16.11 -7.50
N GLU A 461 -39.29 16.52 -6.34
CA GLU A 461 -37.99 16.05 -5.82
C GLU A 461 -38.20 15.11 -4.65
N TYR A 462 -37.69 13.88 -4.79
CA TYR A 462 -37.68 12.87 -3.73
C TYR A 462 -36.25 12.57 -3.31
N ARG A 463 -35.95 12.50 -2.02
CA ARG A 463 -34.62 12.13 -1.49
C ARG A 463 -34.74 10.80 -0.77
N TYR A 464 -33.81 9.92 -1.08
CA TYR A 464 -33.75 8.57 -0.54
C TYR A 464 -32.38 8.26 0.06
N GLN A 465 -32.40 7.55 1.17
CA GLN A 465 -31.29 6.75 1.65
C GLN A 465 -31.54 5.31 1.18
N LEU A 466 -30.67 4.77 0.34
CA LEU A 466 -30.74 3.36 -0.05
C LEU A 466 -29.80 2.56 0.84
N ASP A 467 -30.36 1.64 1.63
CA ASP A 467 -29.61 0.73 2.48
C ASP A 467 -29.51 -0.62 1.78
N CYS A 468 -28.30 -1.15 1.64
CA CYS A 468 -28.03 -2.52 1.20
C CYS A 468 -27.38 -3.27 2.35
N GLU A 469 -27.83 -4.48 2.65
CA GLU A 469 -27.36 -5.25 3.79
C GLU A 469 -25.82 -5.41 3.77
N GLY A 470 -25.18 -5.03 4.87
CA GLY A 470 -23.73 -5.11 5.02
C GLY A 470 -22.96 -4.11 4.15
N GLN A 471 -23.61 -3.08 3.60
CA GLN A 471 -23.00 -2.04 2.78
C GLN A 471 -23.17 -0.64 3.38
N TYR A 472 -22.35 0.30 2.95
CA TYR A 472 -22.51 1.71 3.27
C TYR A 472 -23.73 2.26 2.52
N PRO A 473 -24.60 3.08 3.14
CA PRO A 473 -25.81 3.56 2.48
C PRO A 473 -25.54 4.56 1.36
N VAL A 474 -26.38 4.51 0.32
CA VAL A 474 -26.24 5.34 -0.89
C VAL A 474 -27.27 6.48 -0.86
N PRO A 475 -26.84 7.75 -0.88
CA PRO A 475 -27.75 8.90 -0.97
C PRO A 475 -28.19 9.14 -2.42
N VAL A 476 -29.49 9.22 -2.63
CA VAL A 476 -30.12 9.40 -3.95
C VAL A 476 -31.13 10.55 -3.92
N ILE A 477 -31.14 11.36 -4.97
CA ILE A 477 -32.16 12.37 -5.26
C ILE A 477 -32.81 12.06 -6.61
N VAL A 478 -34.13 11.90 -6.60
CA VAL A 478 -34.92 11.67 -7.81
C VAL A 478 -35.69 12.93 -8.14
N ARG A 479 -35.56 13.43 -9.38
CA ARG A 479 -36.33 14.57 -9.89
C ARG A 479 -37.22 14.10 -11.04
N ILE A 480 -38.54 14.27 -10.85
CA ILE A 480 -39.57 13.86 -11.80
C ILE A 480 -40.22 15.14 -12.36
N PRO A 481 -40.02 15.47 -13.65
CA PRO A 481 -40.70 16.60 -14.28
C PRO A 481 -42.19 16.40 -14.36
N SER A 482 -42.99 17.48 -14.25
CA SER A 482 -44.44 17.45 -14.40
C SER A 482 -44.90 16.94 -15.78
N VAL A 483 -44.04 17.08 -16.80
CA VAL A 483 -44.27 16.59 -18.17
C VAL A 483 -43.89 15.10 -18.35
N ALA A 484 -43.37 14.46 -17.30
CA ALA A 484 -42.97 13.04 -17.36
C ALA A 484 -44.21 12.14 -17.51
N ASN A 485 -44.09 11.10 -18.33
CA ASN A 485 -45.13 10.12 -18.62
C ASN A 485 -44.54 8.69 -18.63
N GLN A 486 -45.34 7.70 -19.00
CA GLN A 486 -44.91 6.29 -18.97
C GLN A 486 -43.78 5.96 -19.94
N GLN A 487 -43.57 6.72 -21.01
CA GLN A 487 -42.48 6.56 -21.95
C GLN A 487 -41.20 7.33 -21.52
N SER A 488 -41.29 8.14 -20.48
CA SER A 488 -40.14 8.89 -19.98
C SER A 488 -39.01 7.96 -19.56
N LYS A 489 -37.78 8.31 -19.93
CA LYS A 489 -36.57 7.56 -19.58
C LYS A 489 -36.08 7.97 -18.18
N VAL A 490 -35.31 7.10 -17.55
CA VAL A 490 -34.59 7.39 -16.32
C VAL A 490 -33.11 7.59 -16.66
N CYS A 491 -32.54 8.71 -16.23
CA CYS A 491 -31.11 9.01 -16.37
C CYS A 491 -30.45 9.09 -14.99
N ILE A 492 -29.57 8.15 -14.69
CA ILE A 492 -28.75 8.16 -13.47
C ILE A 492 -27.50 9.01 -13.73
N HIS A 493 -27.20 9.93 -12.82
CA HIS A 493 -26.06 10.84 -12.90
C HIS A 493 -25.11 10.60 -11.75
N LEU A 494 -23.84 10.34 -12.08
CA LEU A 494 -22.74 10.12 -11.16
C LEU A 494 -21.58 11.05 -11.51
N ALA A 495 -21.07 11.82 -10.56
CA ALA A 495 -19.95 12.72 -10.77
C ALA A 495 -18.91 12.61 -9.65
N ASP A 496 -17.63 12.75 -10.02
CA ASP A 496 -16.54 12.75 -9.03
C ASP A 496 -16.63 13.95 -8.06
N ALA A 497 -17.23 15.06 -8.50
CA ALA A 497 -17.53 16.22 -7.65
C ALA A 497 -18.79 16.04 -6.77
N GLY A 498 -19.47 14.91 -6.88
CA GLY A 498 -20.70 14.57 -6.17
C GLY A 498 -21.97 15.13 -6.80
N LYS A 499 -23.12 14.56 -6.42
CA LYS A 499 -24.46 14.90 -6.94
C LYS A 499 -24.84 16.38 -6.79
N ALA A 500 -24.36 17.03 -5.72
CA ALA A 500 -24.64 18.44 -5.48
C ALA A 500 -24.12 19.36 -6.61
N SER A 501 -22.97 19.05 -7.19
CA SER A 501 -22.41 19.82 -8.30
C SER A 501 -23.32 19.78 -9.55
N LEU A 502 -23.84 18.60 -9.85
CA LEU A 502 -24.77 18.39 -10.97
C LEU A 502 -26.13 19.08 -10.74
N LEU A 503 -26.61 19.03 -9.51
CA LEU A 503 -27.89 19.66 -9.14
C LEU A 503 -27.83 21.19 -9.25
N ILE A 504 -26.73 21.81 -8.84
CA ILE A 504 -26.49 23.26 -9.03
C ILE A 504 -26.51 23.64 -10.52
N GLU A 505 -25.91 22.83 -11.37
CA GLU A 505 -25.90 23.09 -12.82
C GLU A 505 -27.30 22.90 -13.41
N THR A 506 -28.04 21.88 -12.96
CA THR A 506 -29.39 21.58 -13.43
C THR A 506 -30.39 22.66 -13.02
N ASP A 507 -30.28 23.22 -11.81
CA ASP A 507 -31.12 24.30 -11.32
C ASP A 507 -30.94 25.62 -12.13
N ARG A 508 -29.85 25.73 -12.86
CA ARG A 508 -29.52 26.90 -13.71
C ARG A 508 -29.98 26.75 -15.16
N ARG A 509 -30.43 25.55 -15.57
CA ARG A 509 -30.81 25.23 -16.96
C ARG A 509 -32.24 24.73 -17.04
N ASP A 510 -32.88 24.88 -18.19
CA ASP A 510 -34.18 24.30 -18.48
C ASP A 510 -34.05 22.79 -18.79
N ALA A 511 -33.55 22.05 -17.79
CA ALA A 511 -33.07 20.68 -17.94
C ALA A 511 -34.17 19.61 -17.98
N PHE A 512 -35.46 20.02 -17.80
CA PHE A 512 -36.57 19.09 -17.58
C PHE A 512 -37.59 19.08 -18.72
N SER A 513 -37.34 19.79 -19.82
CA SER A 513 -38.31 19.99 -20.91
C SER A 513 -38.59 18.74 -21.74
N ASP A 514 -37.68 17.76 -21.75
CA ASP A 514 -37.81 16.49 -22.50
C ASP A 514 -38.54 15.38 -21.72
N GLY A 515 -38.96 15.66 -20.50
CA GLY A 515 -39.65 14.71 -19.61
C GLY A 515 -38.80 13.57 -19.06
N THR A 516 -37.47 13.63 -19.22
CA THR A 516 -36.55 12.65 -18.63
C THR A 516 -36.57 12.75 -17.12
N ILE A 517 -36.68 11.61 -16.42
CA ILE A 517 -36.57 11.51 -14.97
C ILE A 517 -35.09 11.41 -14.61
N HIS A 518 -34.63 12.26 -13.72
CA HIS A 518 -33.22 12.34 -13.33
C HIS A 518 -33.01 11.76 -11.94
N VAL A 519 -32.03 10.86 -11.81
CA VAL A 519 -31.59 10.24 -10.55
C VAL A 519 -30.16 10.66 -10.30
N TYR A 520 -29.92 11.42 -9.25
CA TYR A 520 -28.60 11.89 -8.83
C TYR A 520 -28.15 11.12 -7.62
N ALA A 521 -26.95 10.53 -7.64
CA ALA A 521 -26.45 9.74 -6.53
C ALA A 521 -24.97 10.01 -6.24
N ASP A 522 -24.56 9.78 -5.01
CA ASP A 522 -23.14 9.71 -4.62
C ASP A 522 -22.81 8.26 -4.25
N LEU A 523 -21.90 7.66 -4.99
CA LEU A 523 -21.28 6.40 -4.58
C LEU A 523 -20.34 6.68 -3.40
N ARG A 524 -20.02 5.66 -2.59
CA ARG A 524 -19.19 5.84 -1.39
C ARG A 524 -17.87 6.55 -1.69
N GLY A 525 -17.51 7.51 -0.86
CA GLY A 525 -16.33 8.35 -0.97
C GLY A 525 -16.48 9.54 -1.93
N PHE A 526 -17.67 9.75 -2.51
CA PHE A 526 -17.98 10.93 -3.32
C PHE A 526 -19.07 11.79 -2.67
N GLY A 527 -19.06 13.07 -2.95
CA GLY A 527 -20.10 14.01 -2.56
C GLY A 527 -20.45 13.94 -1.08
N GLU A 528 -21.73 13.61 -0.77
CA GLU A 528 -22.25 13.54 0.60
C GLU A 528 -21.57 12.46 1.45
N THR A 529 -21.00 11.43 0.85
CA THR A 529 -20.36 10.31 1.54
C THR A 529 -18.85 10.46 1.72
N THR A 530 -18.28 11.60 1.29
CA THR A 530 -16.86 11.92 1.46
C THR A 530 -16.57 12.23 2.94
N ASP A 531 -15.57 11.61 3.53
CA ASP A 531 -15.04 11.99 4.82
C ASP A 531 -14.44 13.41 4.78
N ILE A 532 -14.43 14.10 5.92
CA ILE A 532 -13.86 15.46 5.99
C ILE A 532 -12.37 15.46 5.59
N PHE A 533 -11.96 16.56 4.97
CA PHE A 533 -10.60 16.71 4.43
C PHE A 533 -9.53 16.54 5.51
N GLU A 534 -9.74 17.13 6.69
CA GLU A 534 -8.82 17.10 7.82
C GLU A 534 -8.57 15.66 8.31
N TYR A 535 -9.59 14.81 8.26
CA TYR A 535 -9.46 13.41 8.65
C TYR A 535 -8.73 12.58 7.61
N ASN A 536 -8.99 12.86 6.35
CA ASN A 536 -8.31 12.24 5.21
C ASN A 536 -6.99 12.90 4.83
N LEU A 537 -6.42 13.75 5.69
CA LEU A 537 -5.16 14.46 5.41
C LEU A 537 -4.18 13.56 4.69
N SER A 538 -4.36 13.46 3.41
CA SER A 538 -3.46 12.73 2.55
C SER A 538 -2.40 13.70 2.07
N LYS A 539 -1.21 13.60 2.64
CA LYS A 539 -0.05 14.25 2.05
C LYS A 539 0.30 13.68 0.66
N TYR A 540 -0.36 12.58 0.27
CA TYR A 540 -0.05 11.84 -0.95
C TYR A 540 -1.04 12.10 -2.09
N TRP A 541 -2.36 11.96 -1.84
CA TRP A 541 -3.39 11.95 -2.90
C TRP A 541 -4.59 12.86 -2.59
N ASN A 542 -5.76 12.28 -2.57
CA ASN A 542 -7.04 12.92 -2.35
C ASN A 542 -7.69 12.44 -1.06
N THR A 543 -8.93 12.85 -0.83
CA THR A 543 -9.74 12.48 0.33
C THR A 543 -10.09 10.99 0.44
N GLN A 544 -9.82 10.20 -0.59
CA GLN A 544 -10.18 8.77 -0.64
C GLN A 544 -9.00 7.84 -0.31
N TYR A 545 -7.80 8.39 -0.12
CA TYR A 545 -6.58 7.63 0.11
C TYR A 545 -6.70 6.61 1.25
N ARG A 546 -7.17 7.03 2.42
CA ARG A 546 -7.32 6.15 3.58
C ARG A 546 -8.28 5.00 3.29
N SER A 547 -9.49 5.31 2.84
CA SER A 547 -10.52 4.30 2.55
C SER A 547 -10.08 3.35 1.44
N ALA A 548 -9.44 3.85 0.39
CA ALA A 548 -9.00 3.02 -0.74
C ALA A 548 -7.91 2.00 -0.33
N VAL A 549 -6.91 2.42 0.44
CA VAL A 549 -5.83 1.50 0.85
C VAL A 549 -6.30 0.54 1.95
N THR A 550 -7.13 1.01 2.90
CA THR A 550 -7.70 0.15 3.95
C THR A 550 -8.61 -0.92 3.34
N SER A 551 -9.46 -0.55 2.38
CA SER A 551 -10.31 -1.52 1.67
C SER A 551 -9.50 -2.53 0.84
N LEU A 552 -8.37 -2.09 0.27
CA LEU A 552 -7.44 -2.95 -0.45
C LEU A 552 -6.76 -3.97 0.50
N HIS A 553 -6.31 -3.52 1.67
CA HIS A 553 -5.78 -4.36 2.75
C HIS A 553 -6.79 -5.42 3.18
N ALA A 554 -8.06 -5.03 3.37
CA ALA A 554 -9.14 -5.95 3.73
C ALA A 554 -9.58 -6.89 2.57
N GLY A 555 -9.00 -6.78 1.37
CA GLY A 555 -9.37 -7.57 0.20
C GLY A 555 -10.75 -7.22 -0.38
N LYS A 556 -11.26 -6.03 -0.08
CA LYS A 556 -12.53 -5.48 -0.56
C LYS A 556 -12.30 -4.16 -1.31
N PRO A 557 -11.66 -4.16 -2.49
CA PRO A 557 -11.29 -2.94 -3.20
C PRO A 557 -12.45 -1.95 -3.32
N LEU A 558 -12.20 -0.67 -3.10
CA LEU A 558 -13.23 0.37 -3.07
C LEU A 558 -14.05 0.43 -4.37
N ILE A 559 -13.42 0.12 -5.52
CA ILE A 559 -14.11 0.05 -6.80
C ILE A 559 -15.20 -1.05 -6.82
N GLY A 560 -14.93 -2.22 -6.24
CA GLY A 560 -15.91 -3.30 -6.15
C GLY A 560 -17.10 -2.92 -5.27
N GLN A 561 -16.81 -2.27 -4.15
CA GLN A 561 -17.85 -1.77 -3.25
C GLN A 561 -18.74 -0.72 -3.93
N ARG A 562 -18.17 0.15 -4.79
CA ARG A 562 -18.91 1.12 -5.62
C ARG A 562 -19.75 0.47 -6.71
N VAL A 563 -19.28 -0.65 -7.26
CA VAL A 563 -20.10 -1.47 -8.19
C VAL A 563 -21.35 -1.97 -7.48
N GLN A 564 -21.23 -2.40 -6.20
CA GLN A 564 -22.39 -2.78 -5.39
C GLN A 564 -23.32 -1.58 -5.10
N ASP A 565 -22.77 -0.38 -4.81
CA ASP A 565 -23.58 0.84 -4.64
C ASP A 565 -24.42 1.14 -5.91
N LEU A 566 -23.79 1.10 -7.09
CA LEU A 566 -24.49 1.31 -8.36
C LEU A 566 -25.53 0.22 -8.62
N ARG A 567 -25.24 -1.03 -8.25
CA ARG A 567 -26.22 -2.13 -8.33
C ARG A 567 -27.46 -1.83 -7.48
N THR A 568 -27.28 -1.31 -6.27
CA THR A 568 -28.36 -0.93 -5.38
C THR A 568 -29.22 0.18 -6.00
N ILE A 569 -28.60 1.20 -6.63
CA ILE A 569 -29.34 2.27 -7.35
C ILE A 569 -30.13 1.69 -8.52
N LEU A 570 -29.58 0.79 -9.32
CA LEU A 570 -30.25 0.16 -10.46
C LEU A 570 -31.44 -0.70 -10.01
N ASN A 571 -31.29 -1.46 -8.92
CA ASN A 571 -32.37 -2.24 -8.33
C ASN A 571 -33.50 -1.35 -7.82
N PHE A 572 -33.15 -0.25 -7.14
CA PHE A 572 -34.12 0.76 -6.72
C PHE A 572 -34.88 1.32 -7.92
N CYS A 573 -34.21 1.78 -8.97
CA CYS A 573 -34.86 2.32 -10.17
C CYS A 573 -35.75 1.30 -10.90
N SER A 574 -35.43 0.00 -10.78
CA SER A 574 -36.22 -1.07 -11.40
C SER A 574 -37.47 -1.46 -10.58
N ALA A 575 -37.47 -1.20 -9.28
CA ALA A 575 -38.54 -1.63 -8.37
C ALA A 575 -39.45 -0.49 -7.85
N ASP A 576 -38.93 0.74 -7.77
CA ASP A 576 -39.72 1.90 -7.27
C ASP A 576 -40.92 2.21 -8.20
N GLU A 577 -42.10 2.39 -7.64
CA GLU A 577 -43.37 2.59 -8.38
C GLU A 577 -43.33 3.78 -9.35
N LYS A 578 -42.52 4.80 -9.05
CA LYS A 578 -42.40 6.01 -9.87
C LYS A 578 -41.40 5.80 -11.06
N LEU A 579 -40.51 4.79 -10.96
CA LEU A 579 -39.39 4.60 -11.88
C LEU A 579 -39.47 3.30 -12.69
N LYS A 580 -40.13 2.26 -12.19
CA LYS A 580 -40.17 0.92 -12.77
C LYS A 580 -40.66 0.87 -14.22
N GLY A 581 -40.13 -0.09 -14.97
CA GLY A 581 -40.54 -0.36 -16.35
C GLY A 581 -40.01 0.64 -17.38
N ARG A 582 -39.16 1.58 -16.97
CA ARG A 582 -38.57 2.61 -17.85
C ARG A 582 -37.20 2.21 -18.36
N GLN A 583 -36.80 2.76 -19.49
CA GLN A 583 -35.42 2.62 -19.99
C GLN A 583 -34.48 3.41 -19.08
N ILE A 584 -33.46 2.74 -18.53
CA ILE A 584 -32.46 3.35 -17.65
C ILE A 584 -31.18 3.63 -18.47
N THR A 585 -30.62 4.83 -18.32
CA THR A 585 -29.30 5.22 -18.81
C THR A 585 -28.46 5.72 -17.64
N VAL A 586 -27.13 5.55 -17.69
CA VAL A 586 -26.21 6.06 -16.69
C VAL A 586 -25.22 7.01 -17.35
N LYS A 587 -25.09 8.21 -16.82
CA LYS A 587 -24.08 9.20 -17.17
C LYS A 587 -23.10 9.34 -16.03
N ALA A 588 -21.83 9.16 -16.30
CA ALA A 588 -20.78 9.23 -15.28
C ALA A 588 -19.54 9.91 -15.84
N ASP A 589 -18.78 10.58 -14.97
CA ASP A 589 -17.48 11.15 -15.29
C ASP A 589 -16.38 10.55 -14.39
N GLY A 590 -15.11 10.77 -14.79
CA GLY A 590 -13.93 10.45 -14.01
C GLY A 590 -13.88 9.00 -13.50
N MET A 591 -13.67 8.82 -12.21
CA MET A 591 -13.61 7.49 -11.59
C MET A 591 -14.97 6.78 -11.56
N ASN A 592 -16.08 7.52 -11.51
CA ASN A 592 -17.41 6.94 -11.58
C ASN A 592 -17.66 6.27 -12.94
N ALA A 593 -17.09 6.77 -14.04
CA ALA A 593 -17.18 6.12 -15.35
C ALA A 593 -16.53 4.72 -15.32
N VAL A 594 -15.39 4.57 -14.65
CA VAL A 594 -14.72 3.27 -14.48
C VAL A 594 -15.61 2.30 -13.66
N VAL A 595 -16.30 2.78 -12.62
CA VAL A 595 -17.27 1.97 -11.86
C VAL A 595 -18.42 1.49 -12.77
N VAL A 596 -18.97 2.38 -13.61
CA VAL A 596 -20.05 2.04 -14.55
C VAL A 596 -19.60 0.96 -15.55
N MET A 597 -18.38 1.05 -16.08
CA MET A 597 -17.83 0.02 -16.99
C MET A 597 -17.75 -1.35 -16.29
N HIS A 598 -17.26 -1.41 -15.05
CA HIS A 598 -17.22 -2.67 -14.30
C HIS A 598 -18.62 -3.20 -13.97
N ALA A 599 -19.55 -2.32 -13.57
CA ALA A 599 -20.94 -2.69 -13.32
C ALA A 599 -21.62 -3.26 -14.56
N ALA A 600 -21.39 -2.67 -15.74
CA ALA A 600 -21.90 -3.18 -17.01
C ALA A 600 -21.33 -4.56 -17.35
N ALA A 601 -20.06 -4.80 -17.07
CA ALA A 601 -19.40 -6.08 -17.32
C ALA A 601 -19.93 -7.23 -16.45
N VAL A 602 -20.43 -6.94 -15.23
CA VAL A 602 -20.94 -7.97 -14.29
C VAL A 602 -22.47 -8.05 -14.21
N SER A 603 -23.20 -7.10 -14.84
CA SER A 603 -24.67 -7.02 -14.82
C SER A 603 -25.26 -7.29 -16.18
N TYR A 604 -25.75 -8.51 -16.44
CA TYR A 604 -26.29 -8.91 -17.76
C TYR A 604 -27.63 -8.28 -18.15
N THR A 605 -28.36 -7.65 -17.23
CA THR A 605 -29.79 -7.37 -17.44
C THR A 605 -30.16 -5.92 -17.66
N HIS A 606 -29.32 -4.92 -17.33
CA HIS A 606 -29.81 -3.54 -17.24
C HIS A 606 -28.92 -2.46 -17.91
N LEU A 607 -27.69 -2.74 -18.30
CA LEU A 607 -26.80 -1.73 -18.84
C LEU A 607 -26.24 -2.14 -20.21
N ARG A 608 -26.51 -1.33 -21.23
CA ARG A 608 -25.73 -1.31 -22.46
C ARG A 608 -24.78 -0.10 -22.36
N ALA A 609 -23.48 -0.36 -22.28
CA ALA A 609 -22.49 0.71 -22.33
C ALA A 609 -22.39 1.21 -23.78
N HIS A 610 -22.56 2.52 -23.99
CA HIS A 610 -22.20 3.21 -25.22
C HIS A 610 -21.02 4.12 -24.88
N GLU A 611 -19.89 3.88 -25.54
CA GLU A 611 -18.77 4.82 -25.51
C GLU A 611 -19.17 6.07 -26.31
N THR A 612 -19.04 7.22 -25.70
CA THR A 612 -19.04 8.51 -26.41
C THR A 612 -17.68 9.16 -26.26
#